data_ca766bf9cba99e9535a798757301b52a
#
_entry.id   ca766bf9cba99e9535a798757301b52a
#
_cell.length_a   1.000
_cell.length_b   1.000
_cell.length_c   1.000
_cell.angle_alpha   90.00
_cell.angle_beta   90.00
_cell.angle_gamma   90.00
#
_symmetry.space_group_name_H-M   'P 1'
#
loop_
_entity.id
_entity.type
_entity.pdbx_description
1 polymer ?
#
loop_
_entity_poly.entity_id
_entity_poly.type
_entity_poly.pdbx_seq_one_letter_code
_entity_poly.pdbx_strand_id
1 'polypeptide(L)'
;RANEGARIHRKLQKAAGEGYAAEVFLSGEREAAGIPFTIEGRADGIFTDEAGVTVIDEIKTTAVPADDIAEDMNPCHWAQGMVYGALYGRQQGLEKLDVRLTYYQIDTDDILRFVRHFTLEELEAFLQDLLEQYAPWAQRQLAWKEQRGISLSALDFPFPAYRPGQRALAGEVYRACTAAPSKSGVRLFCQAPTGIGKTMSVLFPALRAIGTGCGEKLFYLSLIHISEPTRHAQIS
;
A
#
# COMPACT_ATOMS: atom_id res chain seq x y z
N ARG A 1 -14.93 7.51 11.03
CA ARG A 1 -14.46 8.34 9.88
C ARG A 1 -14.28 7.53 8.59
N ALA A 2 -13.53 6.42 8.55
CA ALA A 2 -13.34 5.64 7.31
C ALA A 2 -14.64 5.04 6.75
N ASN A 3 -15.50 4.49 7.62
CA ASN A 3 -16.81 3.95 7.23
C ASN A 3 -17.79 5.03 6.73
N GLU A 4 -17.65 6.25 7.20
CA GLU A 4 -18.47 7.39 6.81
C GLU A 4 -18.11 7.88 5.41
N GLY A 5 -16.81 8.03 5.09
CA GLY A 5 -16.34 8.35 3.76
C GLY A 5 -16.85 7.35 2.71
N ALA A 6 -16.69 6.05 2.96
CA ALA A 6 -17.19 5.02 2.04
C ALA A 6 -18.72 5.05 1.85
N ARG A 7 -19.50 5.49 2.86
CA ARG A 7 -20.95 5.69 2.73
C ARG A 7 -21.27 6.88 1.84
N ILE A 8 -20.52 7.97 2.00
CA ILE A 8 -20.69 9.20 1.21
C ILE A 8 -20.32 8.93 -0.25
N HIS A 9 -19.19 8.28 -0.55
CA HIS A 9 -18.81 7.90 -1.91
C HIS A 9 -19.95 7.14 -2.59
N ARG A 10 -20.49 6.09 -1.96
CA ARG A 10 -21.62 5.34 -2.51
C ARG A 10 -22.89 6.17 -2.71
N LYS A 11 -23.16 7.17 -1.83
CA LYS A 11 -24.28 8.10 -1.97
C LYS A 11 -24.12 8.94 -3.24
N LEU A 12 -22.93 9.51 -3.45
CA LEU A 12 -22.61 10.37 -4.60
C LEU A 12 -22.60 9.57 -5.91
N GLN A 13 -21.97 8.39 -5.92
CA GLN A 13 -21.92 7.48 -7.06
C GLN A 13 -23.33 7.07 -7.52
N LYS A 14 -24.22 6.73 -6.56
CA LYS A 14 -25.63 6.42 -6.87
C LYS A 14 -26.40 7.63 -7.41
N ALA A 15 -26.14 8.82 -6.90
CA ALA A 15 -26.82 10.03 -7.33
C ALA A 15 -26.34 10.52 -8.72
N ALA A 16 -25.18 10.08 -9.18
CA ALA A 16 -24.63 10.44 -10.48
C ALA A 16 -25.40 9.85 -11.68
N GLY A 17 -26.23 8.82 -11.46
CA GLY A 17 -27.14 8.30 -12.48
C GLY A 17 -26.53 7.29 -13.45
N GLU A 18 -27.28 7.01 -14.54
CA GLU A 18 -26.84 6.10 -15.58
C GLU A 18 -25.64 6.67 -16.35
N GLY A 19 -24.68 5.81 -16.70
CA GLY A 19 -23.45 6.22 -17.39
C GLY A 19 -22.27 6.56 -16.47
N TYR A 20 -22.48 6.61 -15.16
CA TYR A 20 -21.40 6.77 -14.18
C TYR A 20 -20.87 5.40 -13.73
N ALA A 21 -19.67 5.05 -14.19
CA ALA A 21 -18.98 3.83 -13.78
C ALA A 21 -18.25 4.08 -12.46
N ALA A 22 -18.74 3.48 -11.37
CA ALA A 22 -18.17 3.62 -10.03
C ALA A 22 -17.08 2.59 -9.75
N GLU A 23 -16.07 2.94 -8.94
CA GLU A 23 -15.04 2.04 -8.43
C GLU A 23 -14.29 1.29 -9.55
N VAL A 24 -13.88 2.01 -10.60
CA VAL A 24 -13.23 1.42 -11.77
C VAL A 24 -11.79 1.05 -11.45
N PHE A 25 -11.47 -0.24 -11.48
CA PHE A 25 -10.10 -0.71 -11.33
C PHE A 25 -9.27 -0.39 -12.57
N LEU A 26 -8.11 0.21 -12.35
CA LEU A 26 -7.16 0.60 -13.39
C LEU A 26 -5.79 0.00 -13.06
N SER A 27 -5.10 -0.50 -14.06
CA SER A 27 -3.74 -1.02 -13.94
C SER A 27 -2.94 -0.68 -15.20
N GLY A 28 -1.66 -0.40 -15.03
CA GLY A 28 -0.77 -0.15 -16.16
C GLY A 28 0.68 -0.35 -15.80
N GLU A 29 1.49 -0.71 -16.78
CA GLU A 29 2.92 -0.88 -16.64
C GLU A 29 3.65 0.30 -17.25
N ARG A 30 4.69 0.77 -16.60
CA ARG A 30 5.60 1.84 -17.04
C ARG A 30 7.02 1.49 -16.64
N GLU A 31 7.99 2.10 -17.33
CA GLU A 31 9.39 2.00 -16.95
C GLU A 31 9.94 3.41 -16.66
N ALA A 32 10.67 3.53 -15.56
CA ALA A 32 11.42 4.75 -15.25
C ALA A 32 12.77 4.38 -14.63
N ALA A 33 13.83 5.02 -15.11
CA ALA A 33 15.22 4.79 -14.69
C ALA A 33 15.63 3.30 -14.71
N GLY A 34 15.15 2.53 -15.70
CA GLY A 34 15.44 1.11 -15.87
C GLY A 34 14.69 0.19 -14.88
N ILE A 35 13.69 0.71 -14.18
CA ILE A 35 12.85 -0.06 -13.26
C ILE A 35 11.44 -0.22 -13.84
N PRO A 36 10.91 -1.43 -13.95
CA PRO A 36 9.51 -1.64 -14.28
C PRO A 36 8.62 -1.34 -13.06
N PHE A 37 7.59 -0.54 -13.28
CA PHE A 37 6.55 -0.21 -12.31
C PHE A 37 5.20 -0.74 -12.77
N THR A 38 4.50 -1.40 -11.89
CA THR A 38 3.08 -1.69 -12.05
C THR A 38 2.30 -0.70 -11.20
N ILE A 39 1.48 0.13 -11.84
CA ILE A 39 0.64 1.14 -11.19
C ILE A 39 -0.78 0.60 -11.19
N GLU A 40 -1.36 0.47 -10.01
CA GLU A 40 -2.71 -0.02 -9.83
C GLU A 40 -3.49 0.93 -8.93
N GLY A 41 -4.77 1.06 -9.22
CA GLY A 41 -5.65 1.86 -8.38
C GLY A 41 -7.10 1.69 -8.76
N ARG A 42 -7.95 2.45 -8.09
CA ARG A 42 -9.40 2.41 -8.31
C ARG A 42 -9.92 3.83 -8.33
N ALA A 43 -10.35 4.28 -9.51
CA ALA A 43 -10.99 5.57 -9.68
C ALA A 43 -12.38 5.55 -9.03
N ASP A 44 -12.74 6.57 -8.26
CA ASP A 44 -14.04 6.68 -7.60
C ASP A 44 -15.18 6.69 -8.62
N GLY A 45 -14.96 7.35 -9.76
CA GLY A 45 -15.92 7.35 -10.86
C GLY A 45 -15.32 7.72 -12.21
N ILE A 46 -15.92 7.18 -13.26
CA ILE A 46 -15.64 7.55 -14.66
C ILE A 46 -16.95 7.68 -15.40
N PHE A 47 -17.13 8.76 -16.14
CA PHE A 47 -18.33 9.00 -16.94
C PHE A 47 -17.99 9.84 -18.17
N THR A 48 -18.95 9.96 -19.09
CA THR A 48 -18.87 10.89 -20.23
C THR A 48 -19.82 12.03 -19.97
N ASP A 49 -19.35 13.27 -20.12
CA ASP A 49 -20.18 14.45 -19.94
C ASP A 49 -21.09 14.72 -21.15
N GLU A 50 -21.91 15.78 -21.08
CA GLU A 50 -22.84 16.17 -22.15
C GLU A 50 -22.14 16.58 -23.45
N ALA A 51 -20.87 17.00 -23.38
CA ALA A 51 -20.04 17.34 -24.54
C ALA A 51 -19.34 16.11 -25.17
N GLY A 52 -19.52 14.92 -24.58
CA GLY A 52 -18.89 13.68 -25.02
C GLY A 52 -17.45 13.53 -24.53
N VAL A 53 -17.01 14.31 -23.51
CA VAL A 53 -15.69 14.23 -22.93
C VAL A 53 -15.70 13.23 -21.78
N THR A 54 -14.72 12.34 -21.74
CA THR A 54 -14.52 11.43 -20.61
C THR A 54 -14.02 12.20 -19.39
N VAL A 55 -14.62 11.96 -18.24
CA VAL A 55 -14.29 12.60 -16.96
C VAL A 55 -13.89 11.52 -15.94
N ILE A 56 -12.72 11.68 -15.34
CA ILE A 56 -12.28 10.94 -14.16
C ILE A 56 -12.71 11.74 -12.94
N ASP A 57 -13.53 11.15 -12.08
CA ASP A 57 -14.06 11.79 -10.88
C ASP A 57 -13.39 11.22 -9.62
N GLU A 58 -12.72 12.08 -8.88
CA GLU A 58 -12.09 11.76 -7.61
C GLU A 58 -12.87 12.43 -6.47
N ILE A 59 -13.44 11.62 -5.57
CA ILE A 59 -14.34 12.08 -4.51
C ILE A 59 -13.56 12.17 -3.20
N LYS A 60 -13.68 13.31 -2.53
CA LYS A 60 -13.07 13.55 -1.22
C LYS A 60 -14.09 14.05 -0.22
N THR A 61 -14.03 13.50 1.00
CA THR A 61 -14.82 14.01 2.13
C THR A 61 -13.97 14.90 3.01
N THR A 62 -14.50 16.02 3.44
CA THR A 62 -13.77 17.00 4.26
C THR A 62 -14.68 17.62 5.32
N ALA A 63 -14.08 18.02 6.45
CA ALA A 63 -14.71 18.86 7.47
C ALA A 63 -14.32 20.34 7.34
N VAL A 64 -13.55 20.71 6.31
CA VAL A 64 -13.22 22.11 6.01
C VAL A 64 -14.51 22.84 5.64
N PRO A 65 -14.78 24.05 6.18
CA PRO A 65 -15.94 24.84 5.79
C PRO A 65 -16.03 25.02 4.27
N ALA A 66 -17.23 25.01 3.71
CA ALA A 66 -17.43 25.04 2.26
C ALA A 66 -16.75 26.26 1.59
N ASP A 67 -16.79 27.42 2.24
CA ASP A 67 -16.17 28.68 1.76
C ASP A 67 -14.62 28.61 1.73
N ASP A 68 -14.02 27.70 2.50
CA ASP A 68 -12.57 27.51 2.59
C ASP A 68 -12.08 26.36 1.69
N ILE A 69 -12.98 25.65 1.00
CA ILE A 69 -12.61 24.58 0.07
C ILE A 69 -12.15 25.20 -1.24
N ALA A 70 -10.85 25.16 -1.49
CA ALA A 70 -10.25 25.66 -2.72
C ALA A 70 -9.79 24.54 -3.65
N GLU A 71 -9.68 24.86 -4.94
CA GLU A 71 -9.23 23.93 -5.97
C GLU A 71 -7.84 23.35 -5.69
N ASP A 72 -6.95 24.16 -5.14
CA ASP A 72 -5.55 23.84 -4.82
C ASP A 72 -5.33 23.39 -3.36
N MET A 73 -6.41 23.13 -2.62
CA MET A 73 -6.34 22.76 -1.21
C MET A 73 -5.40 21.57 -0.94
N ASN A 74 -5.36 20.60 -1.85
CA ASN A 74 -4.48 19.46 -1.74
C ASN A 74 -4.04 18.94 -3.13
N PRO A 75 -2.78 19.21 -3.54
CA PRO A 75 -2.27 18.78 -4.83
C PRO A 75 -2.26 17.25 -5.04
N CYS A 76 -2.20 16.46 -3.95
CA CYS A 76 -2.25 15.01 -4.05
C CYS A 76 -3.60 14.49 -4.57
N HIS A 77 -4.70 15.22 -4.35
CA HIS A 77 -6.00 14.83 -4.88
C HIS A 77 -6.03 14.96 -6.41
N TRP A 78 -5.47 16.05 -6.96
CA TRP A 78 -5.29 16.20 -8.40
C TRP A 78 -4.36 15.14 -8.97
N ALA A 79 -3.21 14.91 -8.31
CA ALA A 79 -2.25 13.90 -8.74
C ALA A 79 -2.88 12.51 -8.86
N GLN A 80 -3.75 12.13 -7.91
CA GLN A 80 -4.48 10.86 -7.95
C GLN A 80 -5.39 10.76 -9.18
N GLY A 81 -6.22 11.77 -9.42
CA GLY A 81 -7.09 11.82 -10.59
C GLY A 81 -6.31 11.84 -11.91
N MET A 82 -5.19 12.58 -11.96
CA MET A 82 -4.32 12.64 -13.15
C MET A 82 -3.67 11.29 -13.45
N VAL A 83 -3.20 10.55 -12.42
CA VAL A 83 -2.67 9.18 -12.59
C VAL A 83 -3.75 8.26 -13.15
N TYR A 84 -4.97 8.31 -12.63
CA TYR A 84 -6.09 7.53 -13.17
C TYR A 84 -6.44 7.95 -14.59
N GLY A 85 -6.38 9.24 -14.89
CA GLY A 85 -6.55 9.78 -16.25
C GLY A 85 -5.53 9.23 -17.23
N ALA A 86 -4.24 9.19 -16.87
CA ALA A 86 -3.17 8.61 -17.68
C ALA A 86 -3.40 7.11 -17.95
N LEU A 87 -3.78 6.35 -16.91
CA LEU A 87 -4.05 4.92 -17.07
C LEU A 87 -5.26 4.65 -17.95
N TYR A 88 -6.39 5.30 -17.68
CA TYR A 88 -7.62 5.11 -18.40
C TYR A 88 -7.55 5.63 -19.83
N GLY A 89 -7.03 6.86 -20.02
CA GLY A 89 -6.88 7.48 -21.33
C GLY A 89 -6.05 6.61 -22.29
N ARG A 90 -4.95 6.04 -21.79
CA ARG A 90 -4.13 5.10 -22.58
C ARG A 90 -4.86 3.81 -22.90
N GLN A 91 -5.57 3.22 -21.94
CA GLN A 91 -6.33 1.98 -22.14
C GLN A 91 -7.43 2.15 -23.19
N GLN A 92 -8.07 3.33 -23.25
CA GLN A 92 -9.18 3.64 -24.16
C GLN A 92 -8.73 4.34 -25.44
N GLY A 93 -7.45 4.69 -25.58
CA GLY A 93 -6.92 5.41 -26.74
C GLY A 93 -7.49 6.83 -26.88
N LEU A 94 -7.73 7.51 -25.75
CA LEU A 94 -8.25 8.88 -25.75
C LEU A 94 -7.12 9.89 -26.02
N GLU A 95 -7.44 10.97 -26.74
CA GLU A 95 -6.50 12.07 -26.95
C GLU A 95 -6.56 13.10 -25.81
N LYS A 96 -7.74 13.27 -25.20
CA LYS A 96 -8.01 14.21 -24.12
C LYS A 96 -9.06 13.66 -23.17
N LEU A 97 -9.05 14.13 -21.94
CA LEU A 97 -10.04 13.84 -20.92
C LEU A 97 -10.00 14.90 -19.83
N ASP A 98 -11.01 14.89 -18.99
CA ASP A 98 -11.11 15.78 -17.85
C ASP A 98 -10.87 15.02 -16.55
N VAL A 99 -10.28 15.71 -15.57
CA VAL A 99 -10.22 15.26 -14.18
C VAL A 99 -11.10 16.19 -13.36
N ARG A 100 -11.99 15.60 -12.58
CA ARG A 100 -12.87 16.33 -11.66
C ARG A 100 -12.55 15.95 -10.22
N LEU A 101 -12.37 16.93 -9.34
CA LEU A 101 -12.38 16.74 -7.91
C LEU A 101 -13.77 17.07 -7.37
N THR A 102 -14.37 16.13 -6.66
CA THR A 102 -15.66 16.28 -6.00
C THR A 102 -15.45 16.28 -4.50
N TYR A 103 -15.52 17.44 -3.85
CA TYR A 103 -15.47 17.56 -2.40
C TYR A 103 -16.87 17.51 -1.81
N TYR A 104 -17.03 16.68 -0.79
CA TYR A 104 -18.24 16.60 0.02
C TYR A 104 -17.94 17.09 1.44
N GLN A 105 -18.56 18.18 1.85
CA GLN A 105 -18.46 18.71 3.20
C GLN A 105 -19.39 17.92 4.13
N ILE A 106 -18.82 17.32 5.20
CA ILE A 106 -19.53 16.32 6.01
C ILE A 106 -20.57 16.89 6.98
N ASP A 107 -20.47 18.18 7.34
CA ASP A 107 -21.36 18.83 8.32
C ASP A 107 -22.55 19.53 7.66
N THR A 108 -22.37 20.02 6.42
CA THR A 108 -23.39 20.81 5.68
C THR A 108 -23.96 20.08 4.48
N ASP A 109 -23.41 18.90 4.11
CA ASP A 109 -23.78 18.16 2.91
C ASP A 109 -23.48 18.90 1.58
N ASP A 110 -22.69 19.97 1.61
CA ASP A 110 -22.31 20.73 0.43
C ASP A 110 -21.39 19.92 -0.49
N ILE A 111 -21.59 20.11 -1.80
CA ILE A 111 -20.80 19.45 -2.83
C ILE A 111 -20.15 20.51 -3.72
N LEU A 112 -18.82 20.58 -3.70
CA LEU A 112 -18.04 21.46 -4.56
C LEU A 112 -17.31 20.62 -5.59
N ARG A 113 -17.29 21.11 -6.84
CA ARG A 113 -16.64 20.40 -7.96
C ARG A 113 -15.69 21.33 -8.69
N PHE A 114 -14.47 20.84 -8.90
CA PHE A 114 -13.44 21.51 -9.70
C PHE A 114 -13.07 20.61 -10.85
N VAL A 115 -12.93 21.17 -12.05
CA VAL A 115 -12.61 20.40 -13.26
C VAL A 115 -11.37 20.98 -13.91
N ARG A 116 -10.45 20.12 -14.33
CA ARG A 116 -9.30 20.46 -15.17
C ARG A 116 -9.29 19.62 -16.42
N HIS A 117 -8.94 20.26 -17.53
CA HIS A 117 -8.85 19.63 -18.84
C HIS A 117 -7.41 19.22 -19.12
N PHE A 118 -7.22 18.01 -19.64
CA PHE A 118 -5.90 17.48 -19.95
C PHE A 118 -5.88 16.80 -21.32
N THR A 119 -4.76 16.90 -22.00
CA THR A 119 -4.41 15.96 -23.08
C THR A 119 -3.84 14.69 -22.45
N LEU A 120 -3.90 13.57 -23.18
CA LEU A 120 -3.27 12.33 -22.71
C LEU A 120 -1.75 12.51 -22.58
N GLU A 121 -1.13 13.28 -23.47
CA GLU A 121 0.31 13.56 -23.43
C GLU A 121 0.72 14.26 -22.12
N GLU A 122 -0.05 15.26 -21.68
CA GLU A 122 0.21 15.95 -20.39
C GLU A 122 0.09 14.99 -19.20
N LEU A 123 -0.91 14.09 -19.19
CA LEU A 123 -1.11 13.12 -18.13
C LEU A 123 -0.03 12.04 -18.13
N GLU A 124 0.38 11.55 -19.30
CA GLU A 124 1.48 10.59 -19.42
C GLU A 124 2.82 11.22 -18.99
N ALA A 125 3.08 12.46 -19.38
CA ALA A 125 4.27 13.19 -18.94
C ALA A 125 4.30 13.38 -17.41
N PHE A 126 3.16 13.74 -16.83
CA PHE A 126 3.01 13.87 -15.38
C PHE A 126 3.27 12.53 -14.67
N LEU A 127 2.69 11.43 -15.15
CA LEU A 127 2.91 10.10 -14.57
C LEU A 127 4.37 9.68 -14.69
N GLN A 128 5.01 9.92 -15.84
CA GLN A 128 6.41 9.60 -16.06
C GLN A 128 7.33 10.37 -15.12
N ASP A 129 7.09 11.68 -14.95
CA ASP A 129 7.85 12.52 -14.00
C ASP A 129 7.72 12.03 -12.55
N LEU A 130 6.52 11.66 -12.11
CA LEU A 130 6.30 11.06 -10.79
C LEU A 130 7.11 9.78 -10.59
N LEU A 131 7.14 8.90 -11.59
CA LEU A 131 7.89 7.65 -11.52
C LEU A 131 9.40 7.89 -11.52
N GLU A 132 9.90 8.86 -12.28
CA GLU A 132 11.32 9.25 -12.29
C GLU A 132 11.75 9.82 -10.94
N GLN A 133 10.91 10.64 -10.30
CA GLN A 133 11.16 11.14 -8.96
C GLN A 133 11.13 10.02 -7.90
N TYR A 134 10.29 9.00 -8.08
CA TYR A 134 10.18 7.86 -7.17
C TYR A 134 11.26 6.80 -7.39
N ALA A 135 11.81 6.69 -8.61
CA ALA A 135 12.77 5.66 -9.00
C ALA A 135 14.01 5.56 -8.09
N PRO A 136 14.66 6.65 -7.62
CA PRO A 136 15.79 6.54 -6.70
C PRO A 136 15.45 5.86 -5.38
N TRP A 137 14.23 6.07 -4.87
CA TRP A 137 13.77 5.38 -3.68
C TRP A 137 13.53 3.89 -3.97
N ALA A 138 12.89 3.56 -5.08
CA ALA A 138 12.67 2.18 -5.51
C ALA A 138 13.98 1.41 -5.71
N GLN A 139 14.98 2.03 -6.36
CA GLN A 139 16.34 1.46 -6.52
C GLN A 139 16.96 1.14 -5.17
N ARG A 140 16.88 2.07 -4.22
CA ARG A 140 17.40 1.87 -2.87
C ARG A 140 16.70 0.73 -2.14
N GLN A 141 15.37 0.61 -2.31
CA GLN A 141 14.60 -0.49 -1.72
C GLN A 141 14.99 -1.85 -2.32
N LEU A 142 15.19 -1.92 -3.64
CA LEU A 142 15.64 -3.14 -4.32
C LEU A 142 17.03 -3.56 -3.86
N ALA A 143 17.99 -2.65 -3.83
CA ALA A 143 19.34 -2.91 -3.36
C ALA A 143 19.36 -3.36 -1.88
N TRP A 144 18.54 -2.69 -1.04
CA TRP A 144 18.42 -3.07 0.36
C TRP A 144 17.79 -4.46 0.54
N LYS A 145 16.79 -4.81 -0.29
CA LYS A 145 16.15 -6.14 -0.27
C LYS A 145 17.16 -7.22 -0.63
N GLU A 146 18.01 -6.99 -1.61
CA GLU A 146 19.08 -7.90 -2.01
C GLU A 146 20.12 -8.08 -0.88
N GLN A 147 20.67 -6.99 -0.35
CA GLN A 147 21.61 -7.05 0.78
C GLN A 147 21.03 -7.72 2.01
N ARG A 148 19.78 -7.43 2.35
CA ARG A 148 19.06 -8.10 3.42
C ARG A 148 18.97 -9.60 3.17
N GLY A 149 18.61 -10.02 1.95
CA GLY A 149 18.53 -11.43 1.55
C GLY A 149 19.86 -12.15 1.77
N ILE A 150 20.95 -11.58 1.28
CA ILE A 150 22.31 -12.11 1.46
C ILE A 150 22.66 -12.25 2.95
N SER A 151 22.48 -11.17 3.71
CA SER A 151 22.79 -11.14 5.15
C SER A 151 21.98 -12.17 5.94
N LEU A 152 20.68 -12.26 5.69
CA LEU A 152 19.82 -13.20 6.41
C LEU A 152 20.05 -14.66 5.98
N SER A 153 20.44 -14.91 4.74
CA SER A 153 20.80 -16.25 4.27
C SER A 153 22.11 -16.74 4.90
N ALA A 154 23.03 -15.85 5.22
CA ALA A 154 24.30 -16.15 5.89
C ALA A 154 24.20 -16.12 7.43
N LEU A 155 23.02 -15.79 7.98
CA LEU A 155 22.84 -15.64 9.43
C LEU A 155 23.10 -16.98 10.16
N ASP A 156 24.08 -17.00 11.06
CA ASP A 156 24.35 -18.14 11.93
C ASP A 156 23.56 -18.08 13.24
N PHE A 157 23.40 -19.22 13.86
CA PHE A 157 22.77 -19.26 15.18
C PHE A 157 23.67 -18.54 16.19
N PRO A 158 23.16 -17.54 16.95
CA PRO A 158 24.01 -16.62 17.72
C PRO A 158 24.60 -17.20 19.02
N PHE A 159 24.45 -18.50 19.25
CA PHE A 159 24.98 -19.17 20.42
C PHE A 159 25.80 -20.40 20.02
N PRO A 160 26.80 -20.80 20.82
CA PRO A 160 27.69 -21.93 20.52
C PRO A 160 26.96 -23.27 20.34
N ALA A 161 25.79 -23.43 20.98
CA ALA A 161 24.99 -24.66 20.90
C ALA A 161 23.51 -24.39 21.13
N TYR A 162 22.68 -25.24 20.58
CA TYR A 162 21.25 -25.27 20.88
C TYR A 162 21.00 -25.91 22.26
N ARG A 163 20.04 -25.37 23.00
CA ARG A 163 19.52 -26.02 24.20
C ARG A 163 18.70 -27.28 23.84
N PRO A 164 18.51 -28.25 24.74
CA PRO A 164 17.65 -29.39 24.50
C PRO A 164 16.26 -28.98 24.00
N GLY A 165 15.79 -29.57 22.89
CA GLY A 165 14.53 -29.22 22.25
C GLY A 165 14.50 -27.95 21.39
N GLN A 166 15.45 -27.03 21.56
CA GLN A 166 15.48 -25.75 20.85
C GLN A 166 15.64 -25.90 19.35
N ARG A 167 16.54 -26.82 18.91
CA ARG A 167 16.77 -27.10 17.48
C ARG A 167 15.55 -27.72 16.81
N ALA A 168 14.82 -28.58 17.50
CA ALA A 168 13.60 -29.18 16.97
C ALA A 168 12.52 -28.12 16.75
N LEU A 169 12.29 -27.24 17.74
CA LEU A 169 11.34 -26.13 17.63
C LEU A 169 11.72 -25.18 16.48
N ALA A 170 12.99 -24.82 16.36
CA ALA A 170 13.47 -23.96 15.27
C ALA A 170 13.26 -24.61 13.90
N GLY A 171 13.44 -25.90 13.78
CA GLY A 171 13.17 -26.65 12.54
C GLY A 171 11.70 -26.66 12.15
N GLU A 172 10.77 -26.80 13.10
CA GLU A 172 9.34 -26.71 12.82
C GLU A 172 8.94 -25.31 12.38
N VAL A 173 9.47 -24.26 13.04
CA VAL A 173 9.23 -22.89 12.62
C VAL A 173 9.74 -22.62 11.21
N TYR A 174 10.96 -23.06 10.89
CA TYR A 174 11.52 -22.91 9.53
C TYR A 174 10.63 -23.58 8.47
N ARG A 175 10.23 -24.86 8.71
CA ARG A 175 9.32 -25.58 7.80
C ARG A 175 7.98 -24.86 7.63
N ALA A 176 7.41 -24.33 8.72
CA ALA A 176 6.17 -23.56 8.65
C ALA A 176 6.32 -22.28 7.82
N CYS A 177 7.46 -21.56 7.98
CA CYS A 177 7.74 -20.34 7.21
C CYS A 177 8.04 -20.61 5.72
N THR A 178 8.61 -21.78 5.39
CA THR A 178 8.99 -22.14 4.02
C THR A 178 7.95 -23.02 3.32
N ALA A 179 6.86 -23.37 3.98
CA ALA A 179 5.78 -24.13 3.36
C ALA A 179 5.16 -23.39 2.17
N ALA A 180 4.68 -24.15 1.19
CA ALA A 180 4.03 -23.57 0.03
C ALA A 180 2.86 -22.65 0.43
N PRO A 181 2.67 -21.49 -0.24
CA PRO A 181 1.59 -20.58 0.06
C PRO A 181 0.22 -21.27 -0.05
N SER A 182 -0.60 -21.11 0.99
CA SER A 182 -2.00 -21.55 0.98
C SER A 182 -2.91 -20.38 1.27
N LYS A 183 -4.16 -20.43 0.80
CA LYS A 183 -5.16 -19.35 1.03
C LYS A 183 -5.42 -19.09 2.52
N SER A 184 -5.26 -20.10 3.38
CA SER A 184 -5.47 -20.00 4.84
C SER A 184 -4.19 -19.68 5.61
N GLY A 185 -3.04 -19.61 4.95
CA GLY A 185 -1.74 -19.52 5.60
C GLY A 185 -1.39 -20.81 6.36
N VAL A 186 -0.20 -20.80 7.01
CA VAL A 186 0.25 -21.88 7.90
C VAL A 186 0.12 -21.41 9.34
N ARG A 187 -0.42 -22.27 10.20
CA ARG A 187 -0.52 -22.03 11.64
C ARG A 187 0.25 -23.11 12.38
N LEU A 188 1.18 -22.71 13.23
CA LEU A 188 1.98 -23.60 14.04
C LEU A 188 1.72 -23.30 15.52
N PHE A 189 1.25 -24.28 16.26
CA PHE A 189 1.06 -24.22 17.70
C PHE A 189 2.16 -25.04 18.37
N CYS A 190 2.97 -24.40 19.22
CA CYS A 190 4.09 -25.03 19.91
C CYS A 190 3.97 -24.87 21.41
N GLN A 191 3.94 -25.99 22.13
CA GLN A 191 4.09 -26.00 23.58
C GLN A 191 5.56 -26.27 23.93
N ALA A 192 6.19 -25.34 24.62
CA ALA A 192 7.60 -25.44 25.00
C ALA A 192 7.81 -24.94 26.43
N PRO A 193 8.64 -25.64 27.25
CA PRO A 193 8.89 -25.26 28.62
C PRO A 193 9.60 -23.90 28.71
N THR A 194 9.57 -23.29 29.90
CA THR A 194 10.36 -22.10 30.23
C THR A 194 11.86 -22.42 30.14
N GLY A 195 12.67 -21.44 29.73
CA GLY A 195 14.12 -21.60 29.65
C GLY A 195 14.65 -22.25 28.34
N ILE A 196 13.81 -22.85 27.49
CA ILE A 196 14.25 -23.46 26.24
C ILE A 196 14.83 -22.44 25.20
N GLY A 197 14.56 -21.15 25.39
CA GLY A 197 14.98 -20.11 24.45
C GLY A 197 13.98 -19.93 23.30
N LYS A 198 12.68 -19.89 23.59
CA LYS A 198 11.57 -19.76 22.62
C LYS A 198 11.78 -18.62 21.61
N THR A 199 12.20 -17.46 22.08
CA THR A 199 12.43 -16.28 21.22
C THR A 199 13.38 -16.57 20.08
N MET A 200 14.56 -17.14 20.39
CA MET A 200 15.54 -17.48 19.35
C MET A 200 15.12 -18.66 18.49
N SER A 201 14.36 -19.62 19.07
CA SER A 201 13.80 -20.73 18.31
C SER A 201 12.76 -20.31 17.28
N VAL A 202 12.20 -19.10 17.42
CA VAL A 202 11.23 -18.53 16.48
C VAL A 202 11.88 -17.49 15.57
N LEU A 203 12.60 -16.52 16.13
CA LEU A 203 13.16 -15.40 15.34
C LEU A 203 14.25 -15.86 14.37
N PHE A 204 15.20 -16.68 14.83
CA PHE A 204 16.32 -17.14 13.99
C PHE A 204 15.85 -17.89 12.73
N PRO A 205 15.01 -18.94 12.81
CA PRO A 205 14.56 -19.66 11.62
C PRO A 205 13.64 -18.80 10.73
N ALA A 206 12.82 -17.91 11.31
CA ALA A 206 11.98 -17.02 10.53
C ALA A 206 12.82 -16.00 9.72
N LEU A 207 13.87 -15.42 10.33
CA LEU A 207 14.82 -14.54 9.63
C LEU A 207 15.57 -15.29 8.51
N ARG A 208 16.00 -16.52 8.75
CA ARG A 208 16.60 -17.39 7.72
C ARG A 208 15.63 -17.66 6.58
N ALA A 209 14.36 -17.92 6.87
CA ALA A 209 13.32 -18.12 5.84
C ALA A 209 13.10 -16.85 4.99
N ILE A 210 13.12 -15.64 5.60
CA ILE A 210 13.11 -14.38 4.83
C ILE A 210 14.34 -14.30 3.92
N GLY A 211 15.52 -14.69 4.39
CA GLY A 211 16.75 -14.74 3.60
C GLY A 211 16.65 -15.62 2.36
N THR A 212 15.84 -16.68 2.40
CA THR A 212 15.57 -17.56 1.24
C THR A 212 14.38 -17.10 0.38
N GLY A 213 13.84 -15.91 0.62
CA GLY A 213 12.73 -15.35 -0.14
C GLY A 213 11.34 -15.75 0.35
N CYS A 214 11.23 -16.48 1.48
CA CYS A 214 9.96 -16.92 2.04
C CYS A 214 9.33 -15.85 2.97
N GLY A 215 8.99 -14.70 2.42
CA GLY A 215 8.35 -13.60 3.14
C GLY A 215 9.20 -12.33 3.17
N GLU A 216 8.56 -11.23 3.52
CA GLU A 216 9.20 -9.90 3.50
C GLU A 216 9.23 -9.23 4.87
N LYS A 217 8.31 -9.57 5.76
CA LYS A 217 8.14 -8.95 7.07
C LYS A 217 7.92 -10.01 8.14
N LEU A 218 8.45 -9.75 9.33
CA LEU A 218 8.24 -10.54 10.53
C LEU A 218 7.68 -9.65 11.64
N PHE A 219 6.57 -10.08 12.25
CA PHE A 219 5.99 -9.45 13.43
C PHE A 219 6.13 -10.40 14.61
N TYR A 220 6.90 -10.01 15.61
CA TYR A 220 7.05 -10.74 16.86
C TYR A 220 6.27 -10.04 17.96
N LEU A 221 5.22 -10.69 18.46
CA LEU A 221 4.36 -10.17 19.51
C LEU A 221 4.62 -10.96 20.81
N SER A 222 4.91 -10.26 21.91
CA SER A 222 5.15 -10.87 23.21
C SER A 222 4.32 -10.18 24.29
N LEU A 223 3.58 -10.96 25.06
CA LEU A 223 2.81 -10.45 26.20
C LEU A 223 3.69 -10.01 27.38
N ILE A 224 4.91 -10.53 27.47
CA ILE A 224 5.84 -10.20 28.58
C ILE A 224 6.26 -8.73 28.54
N HIS A 225 6.35 -8.12 27.34
CA HIS A 225 6.70 -6.71 27.19
C HIS A 225 5.52 -5.74 27.39
N ILE A 226 4.29 -6.27 27.51
CA ILE A 226 3.07 -5.46 27.73
C ILE A 226 2.79 -5.34 29.23
N SER A 227 3.22 -6.29 30.07
CA SER A 227 2.87 -6.38 31.49
C SER A 227 3.86 -5.73 32.45
N GLU A 228 5.08 -5.40 32.01
CA GLU A 228 6.06 -4.70 32.85
C GLU A 228 6.80 -3.63 32.03
N PRO A 229 6.65 -2.33 32.38
CA PRO A 229 7.61 -1.33 31.95
C PRO A 229 8.96 -1.69 32.59
N THR A 230 9.88 -2.25 31.82
CA THR A 230 11.26 -2.46 32.28
C THR A 230 11.80 -1.12 32.75
N ARG A 231 11.99 -0.97 34.06
CA ARG A 231 12.80 0.12 34.59
C ARG A 231 14.16 -0.01 33.91
N HIS A 232 14.52 0.98 33.12
CA HIS A 232 15.85 1.09 32.57
C HIS A 232 16.83 0.98 33.76
N ALA A 233 17.62 -0.07 33.77
CA ALA A 233 18.81 -0.09 34.62
C ALA A 233 19.67 1.08 34.13
N GLN A 234 19.76 2.12 34.94
CA GLN A 234 20.76 3.17 34.74
C GLN A 234 22.12 2.47 34.95
N ILE A 235 22.86 2.36 33.87
CA ILE A 235 24.28 2.05 33.94
C ILE A 235 24.95 3.34 34.38
N SER A 236 25.36 3.38 35.62
CA SER A 236 26.28 4.39 36.19
C SER A 236 27.68 4.12 35.67
#